data_7d2c68d866d8659f79c391dc8f0707a6
#
_entry.id   7d2c68d866d8659f79c391dc8f0707a6
#
_cell.length_a   1.000
_cell.length_b   1.000
_cell.length_c   1.000
_cell.angle_alpha   90.00
_cell.angle_beta   90.00
_cell.angle_gamma   90.00
#
_symmetry.space_group_name_H-M   'P 1'
#
loop_
_entity.id
_entity.type
_entity.pdbx_description
1 polymer ?
#
loop_
_entity_poly.entity_id
_entity_poly.type
_entity_poly.pdbx_seq_one_letter_code
_entity_poly.pdbx_strand_id
1 'polypeptide(L)'
;MVAVKKFSMKRKACVIGSGPNGLAAAIVLAQAGLEVEVFEAQPIAGGGARTMELTLPGFLHDFGSAVHPLGVGSPFFSSLPLHEYGLEWIHSPVPLAHPLDDGTAVLLERKLEDARASLGVDGEAWCRLVRPFVEQWNEFAPEILRPQPAIPRHPSLMARFGMSALLSAETIARRFQSERTRALFAGLAAHSFLSLDEVLSGAIGMLMAIPAHAVGWPVPRGGSQAITNALCGFLAKLGGVVRTSSPVESLDALPKCDVVLCDVTPRQLLAIAGARLDDYYNRQLQRFRYGPGVFKIDYALREPIRWRAAECRRAITLHLGGSFGEIAASEKAVRSGNHAERPFVLLAQPSLFDASRAPDGKHTVWAYCHVPNGSTENMLARIEEQIERFAPGFRDIVLARRTFSCADLQSMNANLVGGDINGGVLDVRQFLARPTWQQYATSARDIYICSASTPPGGGVHGMCGYHAAKRALRRMAHGA
;
A
#
# COMPACT_ATOMS: atom_id res chain seq x y z
N MET A 1 6.11 -7.08 -25.35
CA MET A 1 6.72 -5.71 -25.28
C MET A 1 6.30 -4.93 -26.51
N VAL A 2 5.49 -3.88 -26.38
CA VAL A 2 5.20 -2.97 -27.50
C VAL A 2 6.42 -2.06 -27.63
N ALA A 3 7.09 -2.10 -28.79
CA ALA A 3 8.22 -1.23 -29.09
C ALA A 3 7.77 0.24 -28.97
N VAL A 4 8.33 0.97 -28.02
CA VAL A 4 8.09 2.40 -27.86
C VAL A 4 8.91 3.12 -28.95
N LYS A 5 8.21 3.78 -29.88
CA LYS A 5 8.85 4.64 -30.89
C LYS A 5 9.72 5.69 -30.17
N LYS A 6 11.03 5.70 -30.39
CA LYS A 6 11.90 6.80 -29.92
C LYS A 6 11.49 8.07 -30.65
N PHE A 7 11.29 9.15 -29.91
CA PHE A 7 10.97 10.47 -30.49
C PHE A 7 12.21 11.07 -31.17
N SER A 8 12.00 11.74 -32.31
CA SER A 8 13.11 12.36 -33.11
C SER A 8 13.68 13.65 -32.53
N MET A 9 12.94 14.32 -31.61
CA MET A 9 13.43 15.46 -30.80
C MET A 9 13.34 15.08 -29.32
N LYS A 10 14.31 15.58 -28.52
CA LYS A 10 14.30 15.39 -27.07
C LYS A 10 13.10 16.11 -26.46
N ARG A 11 12.07 15.36 -26.07
CA ARG A 11 10.91 15.87 -25.34
C ARG A 11 11.20 15.89 -23.85
N LYS A 12 10.58 16.83 -23.14
CA LYS A 12 10.76 17.02 -21.68
C LYS A 12 9.52 16.61 -20.90
N ALA A 13 9.73 16.00 -19.76
CA ALA A 13 8.67 15.65 -18.84
C ALA A 13 8.98 16.12 -17.42
N CYS A 14 7.97 16.68 -16.75
CA CYS A 14 8.02 16.98 -15.34
C CYS A 14 7.13 15.96 -14.58
N VAL A 15 7.62 15.47 -13.47
CA VAL A 15 6.84 14.63 -12.55
C VAL A 15 6.78 15.33 -11.20
N ILE A 16 5.58 15.48 -10.63
CA ILE A 16 5.36 16.08 -9.32
C ILE A 16 5.13 14.97 -8.32
N GLY A 17 6.01 14.87 -7.32
CA GLY A 17 6.05 13.81 -6.32
C GLY A 17 7.00 12.67 -6.68
N SER A 18 7.82 12.27 -5.72
CA SER A 18 8.81 11.19 -5.83
C SER A 18 8.39 9.93 -5.06
N GLY A 19 7.10 9.74 -4.82
CA GLY A 19 6.58 8.47 -4.34
C GLY A 19 6.82 7.34 -5.35
N PRO A 20 6.61 6.07 -4.96
CA PRO A 20 6.84 4.93 -5.86
C PRO A 20 6.11 5.03 -7.20
N ASN A 21 4.95 5.67 -7.24
CA ASN A 21 4.21 5.89 -8.49
C ASN A 21 4.82 7.01 -9.34
N GLY A 22 5.23 8.12 -8.74
CA GLY A 22 5.91 9.21 -9.44
C GLY A 22 7.24 8.75 -10.05
N LEU A 23 8.05 8.01 -9.28
CA LEU A 23 9.30 7.42 -9.76
C LEU A 23 9.06 6.39 -10.87
N ALA A 24 8.02 5.55 -10.74
CA ALA A 24 7.65 4.61 -11.80
C ALA A 24 7.26 5.35 -13.09
N ALA A 25 6.49 6.43 -12.99
CA ALA A 25 6.14 7.25 -14.14
C ALA A 25 7.38 7.87 -14.78
N ALA A 26 8.28 8.43 -13.97
CA ALA A 26 9.53 9.03 -14.42
C ALA A 26 10.43 8.03 -15.17
N ILE A 27 10.59 6.82 -14.62
CA ILE A 27 11.37 5.74 -15.24
C ILE A 27 10.78 5.36 -16.59
N VAL A 28 9.46 5.17 -16.70
CA VAL A 28 8.79 4.82 -17.97
C VAL A 28 8.98 5.90 -19.03
N LEU A 29 8.91 7.18 -18.65
CA LEU A 29 9.15 8.30 -19.57
C LEU A 29 10.61 8.39 -19.99
N ALA A 30 11.56 8.22 -19.06
CA ALA A 30 12.99 8.21 -19.34
C ALA A 30 13.40 7.04 -20.27
N GLN A 31 12.84 5.84 -20.04
CA GLN A 31 13.01 4.69 -20.93
C GLN A 31 12.49 4.93 -22.35
N ALA A 32 11.50 5.81 -22.49
CA ALA A 32 10.97 6.24 -23.79
C ALA A 32 11.83 7.34 -24.46
N GLY A 33 12.88 7.81 -23.80
CA GLY A 33 13.84 8.81 -24.33
C GLY A 33 13.49 10.26 -24.01
N LEU A 34 12.58 10.52 -23.06
CA LEU A 34 12.31 11.87 -22.60
C LEU A 34 13.38 12.32 -21.58
N GLU A 35 13.67 13.63 -21.55
CA GLU A 35 14.36 14.26 -20.42
C GLU A 35 13.35 14.41 -19.28
N VAL A 36 13.67 13.83 -18.11
CA VAL A 36 12.72 13.76 -16.98
C VAL A 36 13.28 14.44 -15.76
N GLU A 37 12.51 15.38 -15.20
CA GLU A 37 12.74 15.97 -13.88
C GLU A 37 11.60 15.64 -12.94
N VAL A 38 11.93 15.16 -11.75
CA VAL A 38 10.99 14.86 -10.67
C VAL A 38 11.13 15.92 -9.58
N PHE A 39 10.03 16.53 -9.18
CA PHE A 39 9.97 17.56 -8.14
C PHE A 39 9.34 16.98 -6.88
N GLU A 40 10.09 16.94 -5.78
CA GLU A 40 9.68 16.44 -4.48
C GLU A 40 9.66 17.56 -3.47
N ALA A 41 8.54 17.72 -2.78
CA ALA A 41 8.38 18.77 -1.77
C ALA A 41 9.24 18.53 -0.52
N GLN A 42 9.44 17.26 -0.15
CA GLN A 42 10.19 16.88 1.04
C GLN A 42 11.69 16.82 0.77
N PRO A 43 12.54 16.93 1.83
CA PRO A 43 14.00 16.80 1.69
C PRO A 43 14.46 15.39 1.32
N ILE A 44 13.60 14.37 1.53
CA ILE A 44 13.88 12.98 1.22
C ILE A 44 12.82 12.45 0.26
N ALA A 45 13.25 11.88 -0.87
CA ALA A 45 12.37 11.23 -1.83
C ALA A 45 11.71 9.97 -1.24
N GLY A 46 10.51 9.62 -1.71
CA GLY A 46 9.88 8.34 -1.42
C GLY A 46 8.42 8.40 -0.96
N GLY A 47 7.87 9.57 -0.71
CA GLY A 47 6.47 9.71 -0.31
C GLY A 47 6.13 8.87 0.93
N GLY A 48 5.27 7.85 0.78
CA GLY A 48 4.93 6.90 1.86
C GLY A 48 5.95 5.78 2.07
N ALA A 49 6.94 5.61 1.17
CA ALA A 49 7.98 4.57 1.25
C ALA A 49 9.30 5.16 1.76
N ARG A 50 9.26 5.94 2.84
CA ARG A 50 10.42 6.52 3.52
C ARG A 50 10.71 5.77 4.81
N THR A 51 12.02 5.65 5.15
CA THR A 51 12.49 5.13 6.43
C THR A 51 13.26 6.22 7.16
N MET A 52 12.98 6.41 8.44
CA MET A 52 13.49 7.55 9.21
C MET A 52 13.73 7.16 10.68
N GLU A 53 14.60 7.87 11.36
CA GLU A 53 14.68 7.84 12.83
C GLU A 53 13.49 8.61 13.42
N LEU A 54 12.46 7.89 13.85
CA LEU A 54 11.22 8.52 14.34
C LEU A 54 11.11 8.51 15.86
N THR A 55 11.90 7.71 16.57
CA THR A 55 11.85 7.58 18.03
C THR A 55 13.17 8.01 18.67
N LEU A 56 14.17 7.14 18.67
CA LEU A 56 15.51 7.36 19.23
C LEU A 56 16.56 7.24 18.13
N PRO A 57 17.75 7.85 18.29
CA PRO A 57 18.86 7.67 17.36
C PRO A 57 19.20 6.19 17.15
N GLY A 58 19.42 5.79 15.89
CA GLY A 58 19.72 4.42 15.49
C GLY A 58 18.49 3.51 15.34
N PHE A 59 17.28 3.97 15.66
CA PHE A 59 16.06 3.22 15.44
C PHE A 59 15.37 3.66 14.14
N LEU A 60 15.42 2.81 13.12
CA LEU A 60 14.90 3.08 11.79
C LEU A 60 13.46 2.57 11.63
N HIS A 61 12.53 3.50 11.44
CA HIS A 61 11.10 3.22 11.26
C HIS A 61 10.63 3.57 9.86
N ASP A 62 9.72 2.76 9.33
CA ASP A 62 9.04 3.09 8.08
C ASP A 62 7.91 4.09 8.34
N PHE A 63 8.00 5.26 7.72
CA PHE A 63 7.02 6.33 7.90
C PHE A 63 5.61 5.89 7.50
N GLY A 64 5.48 5.28 6.34
CA GLY A 64 4.19 4.80 5.82
C GLY A 64 4.16 3.27 5.78
N SER A 65 4.29 2.67 4.62
CA SER A 65 4.22 1.23 4.45
C SER A 65 5.53 0.54 4.85
N ALA A 66 5.44 -0.56 5.58
CA ALA A 66 6.58 -1.34 6.06
C ALA A 66 6.73 -2.69 5.34
N VAL A 67 5.63 -3.30 4.91
CA VAL A 67 5.56 -4.65 4.32
C VAL A 67 5.01 -4.58 2.91
N HIS A 68 5.63 -5.28 1.95
CA HIS A 68 5.45 -4.99 0.54
C HIS A 68 5.10 -6.20 -0.35
N PRO A 69 3.97 -6.90 -0.11
CA PRO A 69 3.56 -8.02 -0.98
C PRO A 69 3.32 -7.58 -2.43
N LEU A 70 2.68 -6.41 -2.63
CA LEU A 70 2.44 -5.88 -3.96
C LEU A 70 3.70 -5.23 -4.58
N GLY A 71 4.72 -4.93 -3.77
CA GLY A 71 6.01 -4.43 -4.24
C GLY A 71 6.83 -5.55 -4.88
N VAL A 72 7.07 -6.62 -4.12
CA VAL A 72 7.79 -7.81 -4.64
C VAL A 72 7.01 -8.49 -5.76
N GLY A 73 5.67 -8.46 -5.71
CA GLY A 73 4.77 -9.02 -6.74
C GLY A 73 4.44 -8.07 -7.88
N SER A 74 5.00 -6.85 -7.91
CA SER A 74 4.72 -5.87 -8.96
C SER A 74 5.30 -6.29 -10.31
N PRO A 75 4.48 -6.42 -11.37
CA PRO A 75 4.99 -6.67 -12.71
C PRO A 75 5.97 -5.61 -13.23
N PHE A 76 5.79 -4.36 -12.77
CA PHE A 76 6.69 -3.26 -13.15
C PHE A 76 8.02 -3.36 -12.39
N PHE A 77 8.00 -3.47 -11.07
CA PHE A 77 9.24 -3.55 -10.30
C PHE A 77 10.05 -4.79 -10.66
N SER A 78 9.40 -5.93 -10.91
CA SER A 78 10.06 -7.17 -11.35
C SER A 78 10.70 -7.06 -12.74
N SER A 79 10.28 -6.07 -13.56
CA SER A 79 10.88 -5.81 -14.87
C SER A 79 12.11 -4.90 -14.83
N LEU A 80 12.45 -4.37 -13.64
CA LEU A 80 13.55 -3.46 -13.43
C LEU A 80 14.70 -4.15 -12.67
N PRO A 81 15.97 -3.77 -12.91
CA PRO A 81 17.13 -4.36 -12.24
C PRO A 81 17.34 -3.73 -10.84
N LEU A 82 16.29 -3.64 -10.01
CA LEU A 82 16.36 -2.91 -8.73
C LEU A 82 17.35 -3.51 -7.73
N HIS A 83 17.64 -4.80 -7.85
CA HIS A 83 18.65 -5.48 -7.04
C HIS A 83 20.08 -4.94 -7.31
N GLU A 84 20.38 -4.51 -8.54
CA GLU A 84 21.66 -3.86 -8.90
C GLU A 84 21.79 -2.47 -8.23
N TYR A 85 20.69 -1.90 -7.76
CA TYR A 85 20.61 -0.62 -7.05
C TYR A 85 20.36 -0.79 -5.55
N GLY A 86 20.62 -1.99 -5.01
CA GLY A 86 20.64 -2.25 -3.58
C GLY A 86 19.28 -2.67 -2.97
N LEU A 87 18.25 -2.95 -3.77
CA LEU A 87 17.00 -3.49 -3.23
C LEU A 87 17.15 -4.98 -2.94
N GLU A 88 17.08 -5.33 -1.66
CA GLU A 88 17.07 -6.71 -1.17
C GLU A 88 15.79 -6.95 -0.35
N TRP A 89 15.10 -8.06 -0.66
CA TRP A 89 13.87 -8.46 0.05
C TRP A 89 14.17 -9.48 1.15
N ILE A 90 13.73 -9.18 2.38
CA ILE A 90 13.81 -10.08 3.52
C ILE A 90 12.44 -10.70 3.76
N HIS A 91 12.37 -12.02 3.75
CA HIS A 91 11.17 -12.79 4.05
C HIS A 91 11.23 -13.37 5.45
N SER A 92 10.14 -13.23 6.21
CA SER A 92 9.93 -14.04 7.42
C SER A 92 9.52 -15.47 7.06
N PRO A 93 9.74 -16.45 7.95
CA PRO A 93 9.25 -17.82 7.78
C PRO A 93 7.75 -17.89 7.50
N VAL A 94 6.98 -16.99 8.15
CA VAL A 94 5.53 -16.88 8.04
C VAL A 94 5.18 -15.43 7.66
N PRO A 95 4.42 -15.20 6.57
CA PRO A 95 3.97 -13.87 6.16
C PRO A 95 3.21 -13.11 7.24
N LEU A 96 2.29 -13.78 7.95
CA LEU A 96 1.37 -13.16 8.89
C LEU A 96 1.02 -14.12 10.03
N ALA A 97 0.95 -13.59 11.25
CA ALA A 97 0.38 -14.26 12.41
C ALA A 97 -0.83 -13.49 12.97
N HIS A 98 -1.83 -14.22 13.43
CA HIS A 98 -3.03 -13.69 14.07
C HIS A 98 -3.19 -14.35 15.44
N PRO A 99 -2.77 -13.68 16.55
CA PRO A 99 -2.91 -14.21 17.89
C PRO A 99 -4.37 -14.21 18.35
N LEU A 100 -4.73 -15.18 19.20
CA LEU A 100 -6.07 -15.42 19.75
C LEU A 100 -6.04 -15.34 21.27
N ASP A 101 -7.21 -15.16 21.89
CA ASP A 101 -7.36 -15.02 23.34
C ASP A 101 -7.02 -16.31 24.11
N ASP A 102 -7.09 -17.46 23.47
CA ASP A 102 -6.72 -18.76 24.06
C ASP A 102 -5.20 -18.95 24.21
N GLY A 103 -4.40 -17.93 23.83
CA GLY A 103 -2.95 -17.98 23.92
C GLY A 103 -2.28 -18.66 22.72
N THR A 104 -3.05 -19.03 21.70
CA THR A 104 -2.53 -19.59 20.43
C THR A 104 -2.51 -18.54 19.34
N ALA A 105 -1.97 -18.88 18.17
CA ALA A 105 -2.04 -18.03 16.96
C ALA A 105 -2.48 -18.84 15.74
N VAL A 106 -3.09 -18.14 14.77
CA VAL A 106 -3.28 -18.66 13.41
C VAL A 106 -2.17 -18.09 12.54
N LEU A 107 -1.47 -18.96 11.83
CA LEU A 107 -0.38 -18.56 10.95
C LEU A 107 -0.85 -18.66 9.49
N LEU A 108 -0.58 -17.61 8.73
CA LEU A 108 -0.67 -17.65 7.28
C LEU A 108 0.66 -18.17 6.74
N GLU A 109 0.79 -19.50 6.66
CA GLU A 109 1.99 -20.14 6.15
C GLU A 109 2.20 -19.80 4.66
N ARG A 110 3.46 -19.65 4.22
CA ARG A 110 3.75 -19.25 2.83
C ARG A 110 3.41 -20.35 1.83
N LYS A 111 3.76 -21.61 2.12
CA LYS A 111 3.44 -22.74 1.24
C LYS A 111 1.99 -23.18 1.45
N LEU A 112 1.30 -23.47 0.35
CA LEU A 112 -0.12 -23.88 0.43
C LEU A 112 -0.30 -25.20 1.17
N GLU A 113 0.66 -26.12 1.07
CA GLU A 113 0.65 -27.41 1.77
C GLU A 113 0.75 -27.21 3.29
N ASP A 114 1.63 -26.30 3.74
CA ASP A 114 1.80 -25.97 5.15
C ASP A 114 0.55 -25.22 5.68
N ALA A 115 -0.01 -24.29 4.89
CA ALA A 115 -1.27 -23.61 5.21
C ALA A 115 -2.45 -24.58 5.31
N ARG A 116 -2.52 -25.56 4.39
CA ARG A 116 -3.54 -26.62 4.44
C ARG A 116 -3.46 -27.42 5.75
N ALA A 117 -2.25 -27.78 6.16
CA ALA A 117 -2.04 -28.51 7.41
C ALA A 117 -2.36 -27.65 8.65
N SER A 118 -1.90 -26.39 8.70
CA SER A 118 -2.05 -25.52 9.86
C SER A 118 -3.50 -25.05 10.08
N LEU A 119 -4.29 -24.89 9.00
CA LEU A 119 -5.70 -24.48 9.06
C LEU A 119 -6.65 -25.66 9.32
N GLY A 120 -6.16 -26.89 9.39
CA GLY A 120 -6.93 -28.08 9.78
C GLY A 120 -8.19 -28.29 8.93
N VAL A 121 -9.37 -28.29 9.53
CA VAL A 121 -10.65 -28.54 8.85
C VAL A 121 -10.93 -27.57 7.69
N ASP A 122 -10.35 -26.39 7.72
CA ASP A 122 -10.54 -25.35 6.70
C ASP A 122 -9.43 -25.34 5.63
N GLY A 123 -8.37 -26.12 5.81
CA GLY A 123 -7.21 -26.08 4.92
C GLY A 123 -7.55 -26.33 3.45
N GLU A 124 -8.46 -27.27 3.15
CA GLU A 124 -8.92 -27.53 1.78
C GLU A 124 -9.78 -26.38 1.22
N ALA A 125 -10.65 -25.81 2.07
CA ALA A 125 -11.49 -24.68 1.65
C ALA A 125 -10.63 -23.43 1.34
N TRP A 126 -9.60 -23.19 2.17
CA TRP A 126 -8.61 -22.15 1.95
C TRP A 126 -7.84 -22.37 0.65
N CYS A 127 -7.28 -23.56 0.45
CA CYS A 127 -6.55 -23.87 -0.76
C CYS A 127 -7.40 -23.72 -2.02
N ARG A 128 -8.66 -24.20 -2.01
CA ARG A 128 -9.58 -24.00 -3.14
C ARG A 128 -9.83 -22.53 -3.46
N LEU A 129 -9.85 -21.67 -2.44
CA LEU A 129 -10.08 -20.23 -2.61
C LEU A 129 -8.88 -19.54 -3.30
N VAL A 130 -7.64 -19.87 -2.94
CA VAL A 130 -6.45 -19.09 -3.33
C VAL A 130 -5.54 -19.77 -4.36
N ARG A 131 -5.44 -21.13 -4.39
CA ARG A 131 -4.50 -21.91 -5.22
C ARG A 131 -4.49 -21.50 -6.70
N PRO A 132 -5.62 -21.33 -7.39
CA PRO A 132 -5.62 -21.02 -8.83
C PRO A 132 -4.89 -19.72 -9.17
N PHE A 133 -4.93 -18.76 -8.24
CA PHE A 133 -4.30 -17.45 -8.40
C PHE A 133 -2.84 -17.45 -7.95
N VAL A 134 -2.51 -18.31 -6.98
CA VAL A 134 -1.13 -18.50 -6.51
C VAL A 134 -0.30 -19.19 -7.59
N GLU A 135 -0.81 -20.27 -8.16
CA GLU A 135 -0.13 -21.04 -9.21
C GLU A 135 0.01 -20.27 -10.53
N GLN A 136 -0.93 -19.34 -10.79
CA GLN A 136 -0.93 -18.48 -11.98
C GLN A 136 -0.64 -17.03 -11.62
N TRP A 137 0.24 -16.78 -10.63
CA TRP A 137 0.53 -15.42 -10.18
C TRP A 137 1.03 -14.50 -11.30
N ASN A 138 1.86 -15.00 -12.18
CA ASN A 138 2.43 -14.20 -13.28
C ASN A 138 1.38 -13.74 -14.30
N GLU A 139 0.28 -14.45 -14.43
CA GLU A 139 -0.89 -14.09 -15.23
C GLU A 139 -1.87 -13.25 -14.44
N PHE A 140 -2.02 -13.55 -13.15
CA PHE A 140 -2.99 -12.89 -12.27
C PHE A 140 -2.55 -11.48 -11.86
N ALA A 141 -1.30 -11.27 -11.44
CA ALA A 141 -0.82 -9.98 -10.98
C ALA A 141 -0.98 -8.86 -12.02
N PRO A 142 -0.65 -9.06 -13.31
CA PRO A 142 -0.92 -8.05 -14.34
C PRO A 142 -2.39 -7.74 -14.56
N GLU A 143 -3.31 -8.67 -14.26
CA GLU A 143 -4.75 -8.44 -14.40
C GLU A 143 -5.33 -7.59 -13.27
N ILE A 144 -4.91 -7.82 -12.02
CA ILE A 144 -5.40 -7.07 -10.86
C ILE A 144 -4.72 -5.71 -10.70
N LEU A 145 -3.49 -5.58 -11.18
CA LEU A 145 -2.68 -4.36 -11.07
C LEU A 145 -2.74 -3.49 -12.34
N ARG A 146 -3.83 -3.52 -13.07
CA ARG A 146 -4.10 -2.66 -14.23
C ARG A 146 -5.40 -1.86 -14.06
N PRO A 147 -5.62 -0.82 -14.91
CA PRO A 147 -6.86 -0.06 -14.88
C PRO A 147 -8.07 -0.94 -15.16
N GLN A 148 -9.14 -0.74 -14.40
CA GLN A 148 -10.43 -1.38 -14.54
C GLN A 148 -11.51 -0.31 -14.90
N PRO A 149 -12.59 -0.65 -15.62
CA PRO A 149 -12.88 -1.95 -16.26
C PRO A 149 -12.01 -2.18 -17.50
N ALA A 150 -11.63 -3.42 -17.73
CA ALA A 150 -10.84 -3.82 -18.90
C ALA A 150 -11.17 -5.27 -19.31
N ILE A 151 -11.10 -5.57 -20.61
CA ILE A 151 -11.26 -6.95 -21.10
C ILE A 151 -10.11 -7.80 -20.59
N PRO A 152 -10.36 -8.87 -19.83
CA PRO A 152 -9.31 -9.71 -19.28
C PRO A 152 -8.51 -10.43 -20.39
N ARG A 153 -7.19 -10.55 -20.20
CA ARG A 153 -6.34 -11.40 -21.05
C ARG A 153 -6.52 -12.86 -20.69
N HIS A 154 -6.84 -13.13 -19.41
CA HIS A 154 -7.08 -14.45 -18.83
C HIS A 154 -8.53 -14.52 -18.31
N PRO A 155 -9.54 -14.63 -19.19
CA PRO A 155 -10.96 -14.45 -18.83
C PRO A 155 -11.45 -15.52 -17.84
N SER A 156 -11.01 -16.77 -17.94
CA SER A 156 -11.41 -17.83 -17.01
C SER A 156 -10.89 -17.58 -15.59
N LEU A 157 -9.61 -17.16 -15.47
CA LEU A 157 -8.98 -16.82 -14.20
C LEU A 157 -9.69 -15.62 -13.55
N MET A 158 -9.97 -14.58 -14.33
CA MET A 158 -10.64 -13.38 -13.84
C MET A 158 -12.12 -13.59 -13.54
N ALA A 159 -12.83 -14.43 -14.27
CA ALA A 159 -14.19 -14.85 -13.93
C ALA A 159 -14.23 -15.58 -12.58
N ARG A 160 -13.27 -16.51 -12.36
CA ARG A 160 -13.14 -17.20 -11.08
C ARG A 160 -12.83 -16.26 -9.93
N PHE A 161 -11.94 -15.28 -10.12
CA PHE A 161 -11.67 -14.24 -9.14
C PHE A 161 -12.92 -13.39 -8.86
N GLY A 162 -13.60 -12.93 -9.92
CA GLY A 162 -14.79 -12.07 -9.83
C GLY A 162 -15.93 -12.70 -9.03
N MET A 163 -16.17 -14.01 -9.16
CA MET A 163 -17.18 -14.73 -8.37
C MET A 163 -16.99 -14.62 -6.86
N SER A 164 -15.75 -14.47 -6.39
CA SER A 164 -15.45 -14.28 -4.97
C SER A 164 -15.19 -12.80 -4.63
N ALA A 165 -14.56 -12.05 -5.52
CA ALA A 165 -14.22 -10.64 -5.31
C ALA A 165 -15.43 -9.72 -5.17
N LEU A 166 -16.58 -10.07 -5.76
CA LEU A 166 -17.84 -9.34 -5.61
C LEU A 166 -18.57 -9.63 -4.29
N LEU A 167 -18.09 -10.59 -3.51
CA LEU A 167 -18.68 -10.93 -2.22
C LEU A 167 -18.08 -10.07 -1.11
N SER A 168 -18.84 -9.92 -0.01
CA SER A 168 -18.32 -9.37 1.22
C SER A 168 -17.37 -10.37 1.91
N ALA A 169 -16.46 -9.85 2.75
CA ALA A 169 -15.57 -10.69 3.53
C ALA A 169 -16.35 -11.63 4.46
N GLU A 170 -17.45 -11.15 5.04
CA GLU A 170 -18.34 -11.96 5.86
C GLU A 170 -18.88 -13.16 5.07
N THR A 171 -19.34 -12.95 3.83
CA THR A 171 -19.86 -14.02 2.97
C THR A 171 -18.79 -15.06 2.64
N ILE A 172 -17.55 -14.62 2.39
CA ILE A 172 -16.44 -15.56 2.15
C ILE A 172 -16.07 -16.31 3.43
N ALA A 173 -15.99 -15.61 4.57
CA ALA A 173 -15.64 -16.21 5.86
C ALA A 173 -16.63 -17.30 6.30
N ARG A 174 -17.92 -17.20 5.95
CA ARG A 174 -18.92 -18.24 6.21
C ARG A 174 -18.63 -19.59 5.54
N ARG A 175 -17.69 -19.64 4.57
CA ARG A 175 -17.23 -20.89 3.96
C ARG A 175 -16.28 -21.68 4.86
N PHE A 176 -15.73 -21.05 5.90
CA PHE A 176 -14.85 -21.64 6.87
C PHE A 176 -15.64 -22.09 8.11
N GLN A 177 -15.27 -23.25 8.65
CA GLN A 177 -15.91 -23.83 9.83
C GLN A 177 -15.31 -23.26 11.12
N SER A 178 -13.99 -23.09 11.13
CA SER A 178 -13.22 -22.64 12.28
C SER A 178 -13.27 -21.12 12.44
N GLU A 179 -13.54 -20.64 13.65
CA GLU A 179 -13.42 -19.22 13.99
C GLU A 179 -11.99 -18.71 13.79
N ARG A 180 -10.99 -19.56 13.99
CA ARG A 180 -9.57 -19.24 13.75
C ARG A 180 -9.31 -18.82 12.31
N THR A 181 -9.81 -19.58 11.32
CA THR A 181 -9.67 -19.26 9.90
C THR A 181 -10.50 -18.04 9.51
N ARG A 182 -11.69 -17.87 10.11
CA ARG A 182 -12.52 -16.67 9.89
C ARG A 182 -11.82 -15.42 10.40
N ALA A 183 -11.23 -15.45 11.59
CA ALA A 183 -10.48 -14.34 12.18
C ALA A 183 -9.25 -13.96 11.33
N LEU A 184 -8.49 -14.95 10.86
CA LEU A 184 -7.38 -14.72 9.92
C LEU A 184 -7.86 -13.98 8.66
N PHE A 185 -8.97 -14.45 8.05
CA PHE A 185 -9.52 -13.83 6.84
C PHE A 185 -10.08 -12.43 7.11
N ALA A 186 -10.69 -12.20 8.28
CA ALA A 186 -11.15 -10.87 8.69
C ALA A 186 -10.01 -9.86 8.75
N GLY A 187 -8.87 -10.22 9.36
CA GLY A 187 -7.69 -9.37 9.41
C GLY A 187 -7.13 -9.03 8.02
N LEU A 188 -7.13 -10.00 7.09
CA LEU A 188 -6.76 -9.74 5.70
C LEU A 188 -7.74 -8.79 5.00
N ALA A 189 -9.04 -8.97 5.23
CA ALA A 189 -10.08 -8.15 4.62
C ALA A 189 -10.16 -6.72 5.19
N ALA A 190 -9.73 -6.52 6.45
CA ALA A 190 -9.68 -5.21 7.09
C ALA A 190 -8.76 -4.22 6.35
N HIS A 191 -7.78 -4.69 5.58
CA HIS A 191 -6.98 -3.84 4.68
C HIS A 191 -7.82 -3.09 3.63
N SER A 192 -9.10 -3.42 3.47
CA SER A 192 -10.02 -2.71 2.58
C SER A 192 -10.46 -1.35 3.12
N PHE A 193 -10.41 -1.14 4.45
CA PHE A 193 -11.01 0.01 5.13
C PHE A 193 -12.54 0.14 4.89
N LEU A 194 -13.15 -0.98 4.49
CA LEU A 194 -14.60 -1.14 4.36
C LEU A 194 -15.14 -1.91 5.57
N SER A 195 -16.43 -1.78 5.82
CA SER A 195 -17.10 -2.73 6.70
C SER A 195 -17.03 -4.13 6.08
N LEU A 196 -16.80 -5.17 6.90
CA LEU A 196 -16.58 -6.53 6.38
C LEU A 196 -17.84 -7.17 5.76
N ASP A 197 -19.00 -6.56 5.93
CA ASP A 197 -20.28 -6.90 5.27
C ASP A 197 -20.47 -6.15 3.92
N GLU A 198 -19.64 -5.13 3.60
CA GLU A 198 -19.69 -4.45 2.32
C GLU A 198 -19.07 -5.29 1.18
N VAL A 199 -19.64 -5.18 -0.02
CA VAL A 199 -19.06 -5.76 -1.24
C VAL A 199 -17.66 -5.20 -1.49
N LEU A 200 -16.79 -5.98 -2.15
CA LEU A 200 -15.36 -5.74 -2.38
C LEU A 200 -14.45 -5.93 -1.16
N SER A 201 -14.96 -5.96 0.08
CA SER A 201 -14.13 -6.29 1.24
C SER A 201 -13.51 -7.69 1.12
N GLY A 202 -14.26 -8.64 0.57
CA GLY A 202 -13.78 -9.99 0.27
C GLY A 202 -12.69 -10.01 -0.82
N ALA A 203 -12.79 -9.13 -1.82
CA ALA A 203 -11.74 -8.98 -2.84
C ALA A 203 -10.40 -8.62 -2.22
N ILE A 204 -10.39 -7.66 -1.30
CA ILE A 204 -9.16 -7.23 -0.63
C ILE A 204 -8.62 -8.33 0.27
N GLY A 205 -9.48 -9.05 1.01
CA GLY A 205 -9.05 -10.23 1.77
C GLY A 205 -8.31 -11.26 0.91
N MET A 206 -8.83 -11.55 -0.28
CA MET A 206 -8.17 -12.41 -1.26
C MET A 206 -6.88 -11.78 -1.82
N LEU A 207 -6.89 -10.48 -2.14
CA LEU A 207 -5.72 -9.74 -2.65
C LEU A 207 -4.59 -9.61 -1.61
N MET A 208 -4.88 -9.82 -0.34
CA MET A 208 -3.87 -9.96 0.70
C MET A 208 -3.43 -11.42 0.88
N ALA A 209 -4.35 -12.39 0.82
CA ALA A 209 -4.04 -13.81 0.98
C ALA A 209 -3.21 -14.38 -0.19
N ILE A 210 -3.59 -14.09 -1.43
CA ILE A 210 -2.96 -14.67 -2.62
C ILE A 210 -1.47 -14.33 -2.72
N PRO A 211 -1.03 -13.05 -2.65
CA PRO A 211 0.40 -12.74 -2.70
C PRO A 211 1.18 -13.27 -1.50
N ALA A 212 0.56 -13.47 -0.33
CA ALA A 212 1.23 -14.09 0.81
C ALA A 212 1.78 -15.48 0.47
N HIS A 213 1.02 -16.27 -0.29
CA HIS A 213 1.45 -17.58 -0.78
C HIS A 213 2.36 -17.49 -2.02
N ALA A 214 2.01 -16.63 -2.98
CA ALA A 214 2.72 -16.56 -4.26
C ALA A 214 4.12 -15.95 -4.14
N VAL A 215 4.23 -14.80 -3.45
CA VAL A 215 5.47 -14.01 -3.38
C VAL A 215 5.91 -13.70 -1.94
N GLY A 216 5.06 -13.95 -0.95
CA GLY A 216 5.30 -13.63 0.47
C GLY A 216 4.99 -12.16 0.81
N TRP A 217 5.22 -11.82 2.10
CA TRP A 217 5.08 -10.47 2.63
C TRP A 217 6.44 -9.96 3.14
N PRO A 218 7.37 -9.63 2.24
CA PRO A 218 8.70 -9.21 2.63
C PRO A 218 8.76 -7.76 3.08
N VAL A 219 9.86 -7.44 3.78
CA VAL A 219 10.34 -6.08 4.02
C VAL A 219 11.62 -5.85 3.22
N PRO A 220 11.92 -4.62 2.77
CA PRO A 220 13.23 -4.32 2.19
C PRO A 220 14.28 -4.20 3.30
N ARG A 221 15.50 -4.70 3.06
CA ARG A 221 16.63 -4.51 3.98
C ARG A 221 16.89 -3.03 4.19
N GLY A 222 17.04 -2.61 5.43
CA GLY A 222 17.22 -1.21 5.81
C GLY A 222 15.96 -0.37 5.77
N GLY A 223 14.80 -0.96 5.38
CA GLY A 223 13.49 -0.30 5.35
C GLY A 223 13.01 0.11 3.97
N SER A 224 11.80 0.64 3.93
CA SER A 224 11.07 0.96 2.69
C SER A 224 11.79 2.00 1.81
N GLN A 225 12.66 2.82 2.40
CA GLN A 225 13.52 3.76 1.68
C GLN A 225 14.41 3.06 0.64
N ALA A 226 14.76 1.78 0.85
CA ALA A 226 15.56 1.03 -0.11
C ALA A 226 14.85 0.87 -1.47
N ILE A 227 13.52 0.75 -1.48
CA ILE A 227 12.73 0.73 -2.73
C ILE A 227 12.91 2.05 -3.48
N THR A 228 12.75 3.16 -2.76
CA THR A 228 12.89 4.51 -3.34
C THR A 228 14.29 4.76 -3.85
N ASN A 229 15.30 4.40 -3.04
CA ASN A 229 16.70 4.58 -3.43
C ASN A 229 17.04 3.80 -4.69
N ALA A 230 16.57 2.55 -4.82
CA ALA A 230 16.76 1.73 -6.00
C ALA A 230 16.08 2.34 -7.25
N LEU A 231 14.84 2.84 -7.10
CA LEU A 231 14.13 3.52 -8.19
C LEU A 231 14.83 4.82 -8.61
N CYS A 232 15.28 5.63 -7.66
CA CYS A 232 16.05 6.86 -7.93
C CYS A 232 17.39 6.55 -8.62
N GLY A 233 18.12 5.53 -8.13
CA GLY A 233 19.38 5.10 -8.75
C GLY A 233 19.20 4.64 -10.19
N PHE A 234 18.16 3.85 -10.46
CA PHE A 234 17.84 3.44 -11.82
C PHE A 234 17.39 4.60 -12.71
N LEU A 235 16.56 5.53 -12.18
CA LEU A 235 16.16 6.74 -12.89
C LEU A 235 17.37 7.60 -13.27
N ALA A 236 18.32 7.80 -12.35
CA ALA A 236 19.57 8.54 -12.61
C ALA A 236 20.41 7.88 -13.71
N LYS A 237 20.49 6.53 -13.75
CA LYS A 237 21.13 5.79 -14.85
C LYS A 237 20.51 6.08 -16.21
N LEU A 238 19.19 6.37 -16.24
CA LEU A 238 18.48 6.76 -17.46
C LEU A 238 18.62 8.25 -17.79
N GLY A 239 19.33 9.03 -16.97
CA GLY A 239 19.53 10.48 -17.13
C GLY A 239 18.41 11.34 -16.52
N GLY A 240 17.49 10.76 -15.74
CA GLY A 240 16.47 11.53 -15.03
C GLY A 240 17.02 12.14 -13.73
N VAL A 241 16.43 13.23 -13.29
CA VAL A 241 16.85 14.00 -12.10
C VAL A 241 15.72 14.09 -11.10
N VAL A 242 16.02 13.88 -9.81
CA VAL A 242 15.10 14.11 -8.69
C VAL A 242 15.55 15.36 -7.93
N ARG A 243 14.66 16.34 -7.82
CA ARG A 243 14.87 17.59 -7.07
C ARG A 243 14.03 17.51 -5.79
N THR A 244 14.69 17.29 -4.68
CA THR A 244 14.06 17.33 -3.33
C THR A 244 13.97 18.78 -2.84
N SER A 245 13.21 19.02 -1.76
CA SER A 245 12.92 20.36 -1.21
C SER A 245 12.43 21.36 -2.30
N SER A 246 11.66 20.85 -3.25
CA SER A 246 11.20 21.59 -4.41
C SER A 246 9.67 21.45 -4.53
N PRO A 247 8.89 22.06 -3.62
CA PRO A 247 7.44 22.02 -3.66
C PRO A 247 6.92 22.73 -4.92
N VAL A 248 5.91 22.12 -5.57
CA VAL A 248 5.23 22.68 -6.73
C VAL A 248 3.83 23.11 -6.28
N GLU A 249 3.62 24.41 -6.16
CA GLU A 249 2.33 25.00 -5.78
C GLU A 249 1.47 25.39 -7.00
N SER A 250 2.11 25.60 -8.15
CA SER A 250 1.46 25.88 -9.44
C SER A 250 2.28 25.25 -10.57
N LEU A 251 1.62 24.80 -11.64
CA LEU A 251 2.28 24.32 -12.84
C LEU A 251 3.14 25.39 -13.54
N ASP A 252 2.86 26.66 -13.31
CA ASP A 252 3.64 27.77 -13.87
C ASP A 252 5.05 27.88 -13.26
N ALA A 253 5.28 27.26 -12.10
CA ALA A 253 6.58 27.18 -11.46
C ALA A 253 7.50 26.11 -12.10
N LEU A 254 6.95 25.23 -12.95
CA LEU A 254 7.71 24.18 -13.60
C LEU A 254 8.49 24.73 -14.81
N PRO A 255 9.66 24.16 -15.13
CA PRO A 255 10.32 24.43 -16.40
C PRO A 255 9.43 24.00 -17.57
N LYS A 256 9.59 24.65 -18.70
CA LYS A 256 8.83 24.31 -19.91
C LYS A 256 9.04 22.84 -20.29
N CYS A 257 7.95 22.08 -20.33
CA CYS A 257 7.94 20.66 -20.65
C CYS A 257 6.76 20.28 -21.55
N ASP A 258 6.82 19.12 -22.18
CA ASP A 258 5.81 18.60 -23.10
C ASP A 258 4.69 17.84 -22.36
N VAL A 259 4.98 17.35 -21.16
CA VAL A 259 4.04 16.57 -20.37
C VAL A 259 4.34 16.67 -18.87
N VAL A 260 3.28 16.73 -18.06
CA VAL A 260 3.34 16.74 -16.59
C VAL A 260 2.57 15.54 -16.04
N LEU A 261 3.22 14.74 -15.19
CA LEU A 261 2.58 13.67 -14.44
C LEU A 261 2.60 14.01 -12.95
N CYS A 262 1.41 13.97 -12.31
CA CYS A 262 1.21 14.41 -10.95
C CYS A 262 0.96 13.21 -10.03
N ASP A 263 1.95 12.82 -9.21
CA ASP A 263 1.80 11.82 -8.12
C ASP A 263 1.20 12.49 -6.88
N VAL A 264 0.05 13.14 -7.07
CA VAL A 264 -0.70 13.84 -6.04
C VAL A 264 -2.15 13.40 -6.03
N THR A 265 -2.85 13.63 -4.92
CA THR A 265 -4.30 13.32 -4.83
C THR A 265 -5.15 14.34 -5.59
N PRO A 266 -6.43 14.04 -5.90
CA PRO A 266 -7.35 14.96 -6.57
C PRO A 266 -7.41 16.35 -5.94
N ARG A 267 -7.40 16.45 -4.59
CA ARG A 267 -7.41 17.73 -3.88
C ARG A 267 -6.19 18.61 -4.21
N GLN A 268 -5.03 18.01 -4.25
CA GLN A 268 -3.79 18.71 -4.56
C GLN A 268 -3.70 19.03 -6.06
N LEU A 269 -4.16 18.13 -6.93
CA LEU A 269 -4.21 18.39 -8.36
C LEU A 269 -5.08 19.61 -8.66
N LEU A 270 -6.21 19.76 -7.97
CA LEU A 270 -7.05 20.97 -8.07
C LEU A 270 -6.30 22.24 -7.68
N ALA A 271 -5.53 22.18 -6.60
CA ALA A 271 -4.76 23.34 -6.13
C ALA A 271 -3.63 23.71 -7.13
N ILE A 272 -2.91 22.72 -7.63
CA ILE A 272 -1.72 22.93 -8.49
C ILE A 272 -2.09 23.24 -9.94
N ALA A 273 -3.13 22.58 -10.47
CA ALA A 273 -3.44 22.57 -11.90
C ALA A 273 -4.87 23.03 -12.23
N GLY A 274 -5.70 23.34 -11.24
CA GLY A 274 -7.13 23.60 -11.44
C GLY A 274 -7.43 24.70 -12.48
N ALA A 275 -6.59 25.72 -12.58
CA ALA A 275 -6.74 26.78 -13.59
C ALA A 275 -6.48 26.30 -15.04
N ARG A 276 -5.77 25.16 -15.20
CA ARG A 276 -5.46 24.51 -16.51
C ARG A 276 -6.50 23.45 -16.90
N LEU A 277 -7.40 23.08 -15.98
CA LEU A 277 -8.41 22.04 -16.14
C LEU A 277 -9.78 22.70 -16.39
N ASP A 278 -10.65 22.04 -17.17
CA ASP A 278 -11.99 22.54 -17.36
C ASP A 278 -12.87 22.40 -16.10
N ASP A 279 -13.94 23.20 -16.02
CA ASP A 279 -14.84 23.21 -14.86
C ASP A 279 -15.54 21.87 -14.62
N TYR A 280 -15.82 21.13 -15.68
CA TYR A 280 -16.48 19.82 -15.56
C TYR A 280 -15.56 18.83 -14.87
N TYR A 281 -14.30 18.75 -15.28
CA TYR A 281 -13.29 17.88 -14.68
C TYR A 281 -13.00 18.30 -13.24
N ASN A 282 -12.85 19.61 -12.98
CA ASN A 282 -12.66 20.16 -11.62
C ASN A 282 -13.80 19.72 -10.69
N ARG A 283 -15.06 19.82 -11.13
CA ARG A 283 -16.20 19.33 -10.33
C ARG A 283 -16.15 17.83 -10.08
N GLN A 284 -15.63 17.01 -10.99
CA GLN A 284 -15.47 15.59 -10.75
C GLN A 284 -14.40 15.31 -9.67
N LEU A 285 -13.26 16.01 -9.73
CA LEU A 285 -12.20 15.89 -8.72
C LEU A 285 -12.69 16.32 -7.34
N GLN A 286 -13.50 17.38 -7.22
CA GLN A 286 -14.10 17.84 -5.97
C GLN A 286 -15.03 16.79 -5.33
N ARG A 287 -15.64 15.91 -6.12
CA ARG A 287 -16.51 14.83 -5.65
C ARG A 287 -15.75 13.56 -5.23
N PHE A 288 -14.43 13.57 -5.37
CA PHE A 288 -13.62 12.44 -4.93
C PHE A 288 -13.67 12.31 -3.42
N ARG A 289 -13.85 11.08 -2.93
CA ARG A 289 -14.01 10.79 -1.50
C ARG A 289 -12.77 10.07 -0.98
N TYR A 290 -12.24 10.59 0.11
CA TYR A 290 -11.17 9.93 0.86
C TYR A 290 -11.77 8.90 1.82
N GLY A 291 -11.02 7.84 2.06
CA GLY A 291 -11.39 6.75 2.97
C GLY A 291 -11.12 7.09 4.43
N PRO A 292 -11.36 6.15 5.35
CA PRO A 292 -10.92 6.26 6.73
C PRO A 292 -9.43 6.57 6.82
N GLY A 293 -9.03 7.22 7.91
CA GLY A 293 -7.64 7.48 8.22
C GLY A 293 -7.05 6.40 9.11
N VAL A 294 -5.79 6.58 9.48
CA VAL A 294 -5.10 5.75 10.47
C VAL A 294 -4.52 6.61 11.59
N PHE A 295 -4.48 6.03 12.79
CA PHE A 295 -3.65 6.49 13.90
C PHE A 295 -2.48 5.54 14.02
N LYS A 296 -1.26 6.04 13.85
CA LYS A 296 -0.04 5.23 13.75
C LYS A 296 0.88 5.47 14.95
N ILE A 297 1.60 4.42 15.34
CA ILE A 297 2.61 4.48 16.40
C ILE A 297 3.85 3.75 15.94
N ASP A 298 5.02 4.34 16.23
CA ASP A 298 6.33 3.69 16.14
C ASP A 298 6.91 3.52 17.54
N TYR A 299 7.50 2.35 17.80
CA TYR A 299 8.09 2.01 19.08
C TYR A 299 9.56 1.62 18.93
N ALA A 300 10.41 2.17 19.79
CA ALA A 300 11.74 1.63 20.11
C ALA A 300 11.59 0.72 21.32
N LEU A 301 12.04 -0.53 21.22
CA LEU A 301 11.91 -1.53 22.27
C LEU A 301 13.27 -1.99 22.78
N ARG A 302 13.31 -2.33 24.08
CA ARG A 302 14.51 -2.87 24.76
C ARG A 302 14.85 -4.29 24.31
N GLU A 303 13.84 -5.07 23.95
CA GLU A 303 13.90 -6.48 23.57
C GLU A 303 12.71 -6.84 22.66
N PRO A 304 12.68 -8.04 22.04
CA PRO A 304 11.55 -8.48 21.24
C PRO A 304 10.26 -8.60 22.05
N ILE A 305 9.11 -8.38 21.39
CA ILE A 305 7.80 -8.58 22.03
C ILE A 305 7.66 -10.03 22.52
N ARG A 306 7.20 -10.18 23.75
CA ARG A 306 6.96 -11.47 24.41
C ARG A 306 5.52 -11.90 24.19
N TRP A 307 5.22 -12.42 23.00
CA TRP A 307 3.88 -12.91 22.67
C TRP A 307 3.48 -14.11 23.53
N ARG A 308 2.21 -14.19 23.95
CA ARG A 308 1.65 -15.41 24.57
C ARG A 308 1.78 -16.60 23.62
N ALA A 309 1.40 -16.43 22.35
CA ALA A 309 1.65 -17.39 21.29
C ALA A 309 3.08 -17.16 20.72
N ALA A 310 4.03 -18.01 21.11
CA ALA A 310 5.44 -17.86 20.72
C ALA A 310 5.64 -17.86 19.19
N GLU A 311 4.74 -18.51 18.45
CA GLU A 311 4.72 -18.60 16.99
C GLU A 311 4.61 -17.23 16.31
N CYS A 312 4.06 -16.21 17.00
CA CYS A 312 3.98 -14.84 16.49
C CYS A 312 5.36 -14.24 16.17
N ARG A 313 6.43 -14.76 16.76
CA ARG A 313 7.80 -14.35 16.44
C ARG A 313 8.29 -14.83 15.07
N ARG A 314 7.58 -15.76 14.42
CA ARG A 314 7.91 -16.26 13.09
C ARG A 314 7.45 -15.32 11.98
N ALA A 315 6.61 -14.32 12.29
CA ALA A 315 6.00 -13.40 11.33
C ALA A 315 6.53 -11.98 11.51
N ILE A 316 6.73 -11.28 10.39
CA ILE A 316 6.96 -9.81 10.41
C ILE A 316 5.67 -9.09 10.76
N THR A 317 4.55 -9.51 10.19
CA THR A 317 3.24 -8.85 10.34
C THR A 317 2.35 -9.61 11.31
N LEU A 318 1.64 -8.87 12.15
CA LEU A 318 0.61 -9.39 13.04
C LEU A 318 -0.69 -8.61 12.87
N HIS A 319 -1.80 -9.33 12.90
CA HIS A 319 -3.14 -8.78 12.96
C HIS A 319 -3.72 -9.00 14.36
N LEU A 320 -3.90 -7.93 15.13
CA LEU A 320 -4.44 -7.98 16.48
C LEU A 320 -5.90 -7.53 16.46
N GLY A 321 -6.82 -8.43 16.73
CA GLY A 321 -8.26 -8.10 16.64
C GLY A 321 -9.15 -9.20 17.25
N GLY A 322 -8.55 -10.31 17.71
CA GLY A 322 -9.30 -11.43 18.29
C GLY A 322 -10.16 -12.15 17.24
N SER A 323 -11.47 -12.20 17.44
CA SER A 323 -12.41 -12.93 16.57
C SER A 323 -12.78 -12.17 15.29
N PHE A 324 -13.40 -12.90 14.33
CA PHE A 324 -14.01 -12.26 13.16
C PHE A 324 -14.98 -11.14 13.56
N GLY A 325 -15.84 -11.39 14.55
CA GLY A 325 -16.85 -10.45 15.01
C GLY A 325 -16.27 -9.17 15.58
N GLU A 326 -15.16 -9.24 16.34
CA GLU A 326 -14.50 -8.06 16.89
C GLU A 326 -13.86 -7.20 15.78
N ILE A 327 -13.19 -7.83 14.81
CA ILE A 327 -12.61 -7.10 13.66
C ILE A 327 -13.73 -6.44 12.84
N ALA A 328 -14.81 -7.18 12.56
CA ALA A 328 -15.96 -6.64 11.82
C ALA A 328 -16.60 -5.46 12.55
N ALA A 329 -16.73 -5.53 13.88
CA ALA A 329 -17.26 -4.43 14.69
C ALA A 329 -16.32 -3.20 14.67
N SER A 330 -15.01 -3.41 14.74
CA SER A 330 -14.00 -2.35 14.62
C SER A 330 -14.14 -1.61 13.29
N GLU A 331 -14.11 -2.33 12.18
CA GLU A 331 -14.21 -1.72 10.84
C GLU A 331 -15.54 -1.02 10.62
N LYS A 332 -16.63 -1.61 11.10
CA LYS A 332 -17.98 -1.01 11.03
C LYS A 332 -18.09 0.28 11.83
N ALA A 333 -17.50 0.34 13.03
CA ALA A 333 -17.46 1.56 13.84
C ALA A 333 -16.75 2.69 13.07
N VAL A 334 -15.56 2.43 12.54
CA VAL A 334 -14.78 3.41 11.77
C VAL A 334 -15.54 3.87 10.52
N ARG A 335 -16.14 2.94 9.80
CA ARG A 335 -16.93 3.21 8.59
C ARG A 335 -18.16 4.07 8.88
N SER A 336 -18.70 3.97 10.08
CA SER A 336 -19.84 4.77 10.59
C SER A 336 -19.42 6.09 11.23
N GLY A 337 -18.12 6.46 11.18
CA GLY A 337 -17.60 7.71 11.74
C GLY A 337 -17.29 7.64 13.24
N ASN A 338 -17.25 6.45 13.83
CA ASN A 338 -16.96 6.22 15.25
C ASN A 338 -15.58 5.58 15.46
N HIS A 339 -15.07 5.67 16.68
CA HIS A 339 -13.82 5.03 17.08
C HIS A 339 -14.13 3.69 17.76
N ALA A 340 -13.43 2.63 17.35
CA ALA A 340 -13.56 1.35 17.99
C ALA A 340 -12.96 1.36 19.41
N GLU A 341 -13.65 0.76 20.38
CA GLU A 341 -13.10 0.57 21.74
C GLU A 341 -11.95 -0.44 21.71
N ARG A 342 -12.13 -1.52 20.98
CA ARG A 342 -11.13 -2.55 20.73
C ARG A 342 -10.76 -2.51 19.23
N PRO A 343 -9.84 -1.62 18.82
CA PRO A 343 -9.55 -1.47 17.42
C PRO A 343 -8.83 -2.70 16.85
N PHE A 344 -9.10 -3.00 15.60
CA PHE A 344 -8.19 -3.84 14.82
C PHE A 344 -6.86 -3.12 14.69
N VAL A 345 -5.77 -3.80 15.08
CA VAL A 345 -4.41 -3.23 15.01
C VAL A 345 -3.57 -4.07 14.07
N LEU A 346 -3.01 -3.44 13.06
CA LEU A 346 -1.96 -4.00 12.23
C LEU A 346 -0.61 -3.63 12.84
N LEU A 347 0.23 -4.63 13.09
CA LEU A 347 1.55 -4.47 13.70
C LEU A 347 2.61 -5.12 12.83
N ALA A 348 3.77 -4.47 12.68
CA ALA A 348 4.96 -5.05 12.07
C ALA A 348 6.15 -4.96 13.01
N GLN A 349 6.96 -6.03 13.05
CA GLN A 349 8.16 -6.19 13.88
C GLN A 349 9.40 -6.49 13.01
N PRO A 350 9.80 -5.55 12.12
CA PRO A 350 10.78 -5.81 11.07
C PRO A 350 12.17 -6.13 11.60
N SER A 351 12.55 -5.57 12.75
CA SER A 351 13.88 -5.76 13.36
C SER A 351 14.16 -7.18 13.86
N LEU A 352 13.14 -8.05 13.95
CA LEU A 352 13.37 -9.48 14.20
C LEU A 352 14.07 -10.19 13.03
N PHE A 353 13.97 -9.63 11.83
CA PHE A 353 14.45 -10.23 10.58
C PHE A 353 15.51 -9.36 9.89
N ASP A 354 15.57 -8.07 10.26
CA ASP A 354 16.50 -7.08 9.74
C ASP A 354 17.19 -6.35 10.88
N ALA A 355 18.37 -6.83 11.26
CA ALA A 355 19.16 -6.27 12.37
C ALA A 355 19.60 -4.81 12.13
N SER A 356 19.59 -4.33 10.88
CA SER A 356 19.96 -2.95 10.56
C SER A 356 18.93 -1.90 11.03
N ARG A 357 17.76 -2.34 11.54
CA ARG A 357 16.63 -1.47 11.91
C ARG A 357 16.76 -0.86 13.33
N ALA A 358 17.61 -1.40 14.17
CA ALA A 358 17.80 -0.94 15.55
C ALA A 358 19.23 -1.27 16.04
N PRO A 359 19.71 -0.60 17.11
CA PRO A 359 20.96 -0.98 17.76
C PRO A 359 20.91 -2.43 18.28
N ASP A 360 22.08 -3.04 18.48
CA ASP A 360 22.23 -4.42 18.92
C ASP A 360 21.34 -4.76 20.13
N GLY A 361 20.59 -5.85 20.02
CA GLY A 361 19.66 -6.33 21.04
C GLY A 361 18.43 -5.45 21.25
N LYS A 362 18.24 -4.40 20.44
CA LYS A 362 17.06 -3.52 20.45
C LYS A 362 16.15 -3.83 19.26
N HIS A 363 14.91 -3.34 19.34
CA HIS A 363 13.90 -3.65 18.31
C HIS A 363 13.05 -2.44 17.96
N THR A 364 12.57 -2.43 16.73
CA THR A 364 11.55 -1.50 16.26
C THR A 364 10.23 -2.22 16.03
N VAL A 365 9.14 -1.53 16.34
CA VAL A 365 7.78 -1.95 16.01
C VAL A 365 7.05 -0.77 15.38
N TRP A 366 6.24 -1.08 14.39
CA TRP A 366 5.37 -0.16 13.69
C TRP A 366 3.94 -0.70 13.83
N ALA A 367 2.99 0.14 14.25
CA ALA A 367 1.60 -0.26 14.43
C ALA A 367 0.64 0.85 14.04
N TYR A 368 -0.56 0.48 13.60
CA TYR A 368 -1.66 1.43 13.43
C TYR A 368 -3.02 0.76 13.64
N CYS A 369 -4.02 1.58 13.92
CA CYS A 369 -5.43 1.21 13.79
C CYS A 369 -6.17 2.16 12.85
N HIS A 370 -7.33 1.73 12.37
CA HIS A 370 -8.20 2.55 11.55
C HIS A 370 -8.98 3.55 12.42
N VAL A 371 -9.18 4.75 11.89
CA VAL A 371 -9.96 5.83 12.51
C VAL A 371 -10.81 6.55 11.45
N PRO A 372 -11.86 7.27 11.80
CA PRO A 372 -12.57 8.13 10.86
C PRO A 372 -11.62 9.13 10.17
N ASN A 373 -11.89 9.46 8.90
CA ASN A 373 -11.06 10.42 8.15
C ASN A 373 -10.96 11.75 8.90
N GLY A 374 -9.74 12.26 9.08
CA GLY A 374 -9.47 13.50 9.80
C GLY A 374 -9.63 13.41 11.31
N SER A 375 -9.69 12.22 11.89
CA SER A 375 -9.81 12.02 13.34
C SER A 375 -8.71 12.74 14.12
N THR A 376 -9.11 13.34 15.24
CA THR A 376 -8.22 13.95 16.25
C THR A 376 -8.10 13.12 17.52
N GLU A 377 -8.80 11.97 17.59
CA GLU A 377 -8.78 11.08 18.76
C GLU A 377 -7.42 10.43 18.94
N ASN A 378 -6.96 10.40 20.18
CA ASN A 378 -5.71 9.70 20.55
C ASN A 378 -5.99 8.23 20.85
N MET A 379 -5.60 7.35 19.94
CA MET A 379 -5.81 5.91 20.05
C MET A 379 -4.69 5.16 20.76
N LEU A 380 -3.68 5.84 21.31
CA LEU A 380 -2.51 5.22 21.92
C LEU A 380 -2.88 4.16 22.99
N ALA A 381 -3.72 4.54 23.95
CA ALA A 381 -4.10 3.63 25.03
C ALA A 381 -4.80 2.37 24.51
N ARG A 382 -5.74 2.54 23.56
CA ARG A 382 -6.50 1.42 22.97
C ARG A 382 -5.62 0.48 22.14
N ILE A 383 -4.64 1.03 21.40
CA ILE A 383 -3.68 0.20 20.65
C ILE A 383 -2.78 -0.58 21.60
N GLU A 384 -2.25 0.07 22.65
CA GLU A 384 -1.41 -0.62 23.64
C GLU A 384 -2.19 -1.68 24.42
N GLU A 385 -3.45 -1.44 24.75
CA GLU A 385 -4.32 -2.46 25.37
C GLU A 385 -4.50 -3.69 24.48
N GLN A 386 -4.66 -3.48 23.16
CA GLN A 386 -4.70 -4.60 22.23
C GLN A 386 -3.37 -5.36 22.14
N ILE A 387 -2.24 -4.67 22.19
CA ILE A 387 -0.92 -5.34 22.20
C ILE A 387 -0.74 -6.11 23.51
N GLU A 388 -1.03 -5.49 24.67
CA GLU A 388 -0.95 -6.12 26.01
C GLU A 388 -1.85 -7.36 26.14
N ARG A 389 -3.02 -7.35 25.51
CA ARG A 389 -3.95 -8.50 25.47
C ARG A 389 -3.25 -9.77 24.97
N PHE A 390 -2.41 -9.66 23.95
CA PHE A 390 -1.72 -10.79 23.32
C PHE A 390 -0.24 -10.90 23.73
N ALA A 391 0.32 -9.85 24.31
CA ALA A 391 1.71 -9.77 24.77
C ALA A 391 1.82 -9.01 26.09
N PRO A 392 1.42 -9.63 27.23
CA PRO A 392 1.49 -9.00 28.54
C PRO A 392 2.91 -8.52 28.89
N GLY A 393 3.03 -7.31 29.43
CA GLY A 393 4.31 -6.66 29.72
C GLY A 393 4.93 -5.96 28.52
N PHE A 394 4.20 -5.75 27.44
CA PHE A 394 4.68 -4.98 26.30
C PHE A 394 5.11 -3.57 26.68
N ARG A 395 4.32 -2.87 27.52
CA ARG A 395 4.61 -1.51 27.96
C ARG A 395 5.93 -1.39 28.72
N ASP A 396 6.34 -2.44 29.43
CA ASP A 396 7.57 -2.46 30.24
C ASP A 396 8.84 -2.50 29.38
N ILE A 397 8.75 -2.96 28.14
CA ILE A 397 9.87 -3.05 27.20
C ILE A 397 9.99 -1.83 26.27
N VAL A 398 9.04 -0.89 26.31
CA VAL A 398 9.04 0.32 25.48
C VAL A 398 10.09 1.30 26.00
N LEU A 399 11.08 1.64 25.17
CA LEU A 399 12.08 2.68 25.43
C LEU A 399 11.57 4.06 25.03
N ALA A 400 10.96 4.14 23.87
CA ALA A 400 10.35 5.36 23.33
C ALA A 400 9.25 4.99 22.34
N ARG A 401 8.33 5.93 22.12
CA ARG A 401 7.25 5.84 21.14
C ARG A 401 7.02 7.18 20.49
N ARG A 402 6.54 7.15 19.26
CA ARG A 402 6.03 8.33 18.54
C ARG A 402 4.69 7.99 17.90
N THR A 403 3.71 8.84 18.17
CA THR A 403 2.37 8.75 17.58
C THR A 403 2.24 9.70 16.40
N PHE A 404 1.37 9.32 15.46
CA PHE A 404 0.97 10.14 14.33
C PHE A 404 -0.55 10.13 14.23
N SER A 405 -1.16 11.30 14.42
CA SER A 405 -2.56 11.54 14.10
C SER A 405 -2.76 11.65 12.58
N CYS A 406 -4.02 11.70 12.14
CA CYS A 406 -4.35 12.00 10.73
C CYS A 406 -3.71 13.31 10.24
N ALA A 407 -3.67 14.34 11.09
CA ALA A 407 -3.07 15.63 10.76
C ALA A 407 -1.55 15.53 10.61
N ASP A 408 -0.88 14.79 11.52
CA ASP A 408 0.58 14.58 11.44
C ASP A 408 0.96 13.83 10.16
N LEU A 409 0.23 12.76 9.83
CA LEU A 409 0.44 12.00 8.60
C LEU A 409 0.27 12.88 7.36
N GLN A 410 -0.80 13.67 7.30
CA GLN A 410 -1.04 14.59 6.18
C GLN A 410 0.02 15.70 6.09
N SER A 411 0.54 16.21 7.21
CA SER A 411 1.61 17.22 7.20
C SER A 411 2.92 16.68 6.65
N MET A 412 3.25 15.43 6.96
CA MET A 412 4.45 14.76 6.46
C MET A 412 4.33 14.25 5.02
N ASN A 413 3.10 13.95 4.58
CA ASN A 413 2.81 13.58 3.19
C ASN A 413 1.39 14.05 2.84
N ALA A 414 1.31 15.12 2.08
CA ALA A 414 0.05 15.77 1.70
C ALA A 414 -0.91 14.86 0.90
N ASN A 415 -0.44 13.72 0.39
CA ASN A 415 -1.28 12.69 -0.24
C ASN A 415 -2.12 11.90 0.78
N LEU A 416 -1.77 11.93 2.08
CA LEU A 416 -2.49 11.22 3.14
C LEU A 416 -3.62 12.10 3.71
N VAL A 417 -4.57 12.47 2.86
CA VAL A 417 -5.65 13.41 3.19
C VAL A 417 -6.55 12.86 4.30
N GLY A 418 -6.53 13.53 5.46
CA GLY A 418 -7.26 13.07 6.64
C GLY A 418 -6.77 11.73 7.18
N GLY A 419 -5.50 11.37 6.91
CA GLY A 419 -4.89 10.11 7.31
C GLY A 419 -5.20 8.92 6.40
N ASP A 420 -5.90 9.12 5.29
CA ASP A 420 -6.20 8.05 4.31
C ASP A 420 -4.92 7.57 3.61
N ILE A 421 -4.53 6.33 3.86
CA ILE A 421 -3.33 5.70 3.27
C ILE A 421 -3.61 4.95 1.96
N ASN A 422 -4.89 4.80 1.56
CA ASN A 422 -5.31 4.11 0.33
C ASN A 422 -5.48 5.06 -0.86
N GLY A 423 -5.38 6.39 -0.61
CA GLY A 423 -5.55 7.41 -1.63
C GLY A 423 -6.97 7.49 -2.18
N GLY A 424 -7.98 7.21 -1.34
CA GLY A 424 -9.40 7.26 -1.61
C GLY A 424 -10.16 5.99 -1.22
N VAL A 425 -11.45 6.13 -0.91
CA VAL A 425 -12.31 5.00 -0.54
C VAL A 425 -12.40 3.96 -1.66
N LEU A 426 -12.41 2.67 -1.29
CA LEU A 426 -12.46 1.54 -2.22
C LEU A 426 -13.87 0.99 -2.42
N ASP A 427 -14.89 1.86 -2.50
CA ASP A 427 -16.24 1.41 -2.83
C ASP A 427 -16.42 1.17 -4.35
N VAL A 428 -17.54 0.53 -4.72
CA VAL A 428 -17.84 0.15 -6.10
C VAL A 428 -17.76 1.34 -7.06
N ARG A 429 -18.26 2.52 -6.64
CA ARG A 429 -18.27 3.72 -7.49
C ARG A 429 -16.84 4.18 -7.81
N GLN A 430 -15.98 4.30 -6.81
CA GLN A 430 -14.60 4.73 -7.00
C GLN A 430 -13.70 3.61 -7.53
N PHE A 431 -14.08 2.35 -7.39
CA PHE A 431 -13.41 1.26 -8.08
C PHE A 431 -13.54 1.40 -9.61
N LEU A 432 -14.73 1.76 -10.11
CA LEU A 432 -14.99 1.88 -11.55
C LEU A 432 -14.50 3.22 -12.14
N ALA A 433 -14.60 4.32 -11.38
CA ALA A 433 -14.28 5.67 -11.84
C ALA A 433 -13.32 6.37 -10.86
N ARG A 434 -12.03 6.03 -10.93
CA ARG A 434 -11.00 6.51 -9.99
C ARG A 434 -9.91 7.31 -10.70
N PRO A 435 -9.65 8.59 -10.39
CA PRO A 435 -10.54 9.46 -9.62
C PRO A 435 -11.78 9.89 -10.43
N THR A 436 -11.74 9.73 -11.73
CA THR A 436 -12.79 9.98 -12.72
C THR A 436 -12.82 8.85 -13.76
N TRP A 437 -13.80 8.86 -14.67
CA TRP A 437 -13.84 7.93 -15.80
C TRP A 437 -12.64 8.05 -16.75
N GLN A 438 -11.94 9.19 -16.75
CA GLN A 438 -10.71 9.38 -17.55
C GLN A 438 -9.50 8.71 -16.94
N GLN A 439 -9.61 8.25 -15.70
CA GLN A 439 -8.54 7.59 -14.92
C GLN A 439 -7.31 8.48 -14.80
N TYR A 440 -6.23 8.18 -15.53
CA TYR A 440 -4.96 8.91 -15.47
C TYR A 440 -4.97 10.24 -16.24
N ALA A 441 -5.80 10.35 -17.29
CA ALA A 441 -5.86 11.56 -18.09
C ALA A 441 -6.70 12.65 -17.41
N THR A 442 -6.36 13.90 -17.67
CA THR A 442 -7.17 15.06 -17.29
C THR A 442 -7.86 15.67 -18.51
N SER A 443 -8.61 16.73 -18.31
CA SER A 443 -9.16 17.53 -19.41
C SER A 443 -8.09 18.25 -20.24
N ALA A 444 -6.93 18.54 -19.64
CA ALA A 444 -5.76 19.04 -20.36
C ALA A 444 -5.04 17.89 -21.10
N ARG A 445 -4.43 18.23 -22.26
CA ARG A 445 -3.77 17.20 -23.08
C ARG A 445 -2.42 16.76 -22.56
N ASP A 446 -1.77 17.58 -21.78
CA ASP A 446 -0.39 17.49 -21.29
C ASP A 446 -0.31 17.17 -19.80
N ILE A 447 -1.43 17.11 -19.06
CA ILE A 447 -1.46 16.88 -17.62
C ILE A 447 -2.10 15.53 -17.32
N TYR A 448 -1.44 14.73 -16.46
CA TYR A 448 -1.89 13.41 -16.02
C TYR A 448 -1.78 13.28 -14.51
N ILE A 449 -2.68 12.51 -13.90
CA ILE A 449 -2.60 12.09 -12.49
C ILE A 449 -2.08 10.66 -12.43
N CYS A 450 -1.15 10.36 -11.50
CA CYS A 450 -0.51 9.05 -11.44
C CYS A 450 -0.35 8.50 -10.01
N SER A 451 -1.02 9.11 -9.03
CA SER A 451 -0.97 8.68 -7.62
C SER A 451 -1.84 7.46 -7.33
N ALA A 452 -1.80 6.99 -6.08
CA ALA A 452 -2.70 5.95 -5.55
C ALA A 452 -4.20 6.28 -5.69
N SER A 453 -4.55 7.54 -5.97
CA SER A 453 -5.91 7.94 -6.32
C SER A 453 -6.34 7.54 -7.73
N THR A 454 -5.48 6.86 -8.50
CA THR A 454 -5.78 6.26 -9.81
C THR A 454 -5.72 4.74 -9.76
N PRO A 455 -6.28 4.01 -10.76
CA PRO A 455 -6.14 2.56 -10.79
C PRO A 455 -4.66 2.11 -10.84
N PRO A 456 -4.31 0.96 -10.26
CA PRO A 456 -5.16 0.02 -9.54
C PRO A 456 -5.46 0.43 -8.10
N GLY A 457 -4.94 1.54 -7.60
CA GLY A 457 -5.19 2.06 -6.26
C GLY A 457 -3.97 2.04 -5.34
N GLY A 458 -4.21 1.93 -4.03
CA GLY A 458 -3.18 1.97 -3.00
C GLY A 458 -2.22 0.77 -3.05
N GLY A 459 -1.05 0.98 -2.48
CA GLY A 459 0.03 0.00 -2.40
C GLY A 459 1.32 0.49 -3.05
N VAL A 460 2.45 -0.04 -2.56
CA VAL A 460 3.79 0.27 -3.09
C VAL A 460 4.09 -0.71 -4.23
N HIS A 461 3.63 -0.42 -5.43
CA HIS A 461 3.79 -1.27 -6.62
C HIS A 461 4.18 -0.49 -7.89
N GLY A 462 4.11 0.86 -7.89
CA GLY A 462 4.45 1.72 -9.04
C GLY A 462 3.51 1.65 -10.23
N MET A 463 2.47 0.82 -10.18
CA MET A 463 1.62 0.56 -11.36
C MET A 463 0.73 1.73 -11.75
N CYS A 464 0.31 2.59 -10.80
CA CYS A 464 -0.43 3.81 -11.15
C CYS A 464 0.43 4.71 -12.04
N GLY A 465 1.69 4.95 -11.65
CA GLY A 465 2.67 5.71 -12.43
C GLY A 465 2.97 5.07 -13.77
N TYR A 466 3.22 3.76 -13.78
CA TYR A 466 3.47 3.00 -15.00
C TYR A 466 2.35 3.18 -16.04
N HIS A 467 1.09 2.98 -15.63
CA HIS A 467 -0.05 3.09 -16.54
C HIS A 467 -0.31 4.53 -16.98
N ALA A 468 -0.15 5.51 -16.09
CA ALA A 468 -0.27 6.94 -16.43
C ALA A 468 0.76 7.36 -17.49
N ALA A 469 2.03 6.99 -17.30
CA ALA A 469 3.09 7.28 -18.26
C ALA A 469 2.85 6.58 -19.61
N LYS A 470 2.41 5.32 -19.61
CA LYS A 470 2.02 4.62 -20.85
C LYS A 470 0.84 5.31 -21.55
N ARG A 471 -0.12 5.85 -20.82
CA ARG A 471 -1.23 6.63 -21.39
C ARG A 471 -0.75 7.93 -22.02
N ALA A 472 0.14 8.66 -21.34
CA ALA A 472 0.74 9.88 -21.82
C ALA A 472 1.55 9.65 -23.12
N LEU A 473 2.44 8.66 -23.13
CA LEU A 473 3.25 8.30 -24.30
C LEU A 473 2.41 7.91 -25.53
N ARG A 474 1.32 7.15 -25.33
CA ARG A 474 0.40 6.83 -26.42
C ARG A 474 -0.23 8.09 -27.02
N ARG A 475 -0.69 9.02 -26.19
CA ARG A 475 -1.32 10.27 -26.65
C ARG A 475 -0.31 11.16 -27.38
N MET A 476 0.93 11.25 -26.88
CA MET A 476 2.02 11.99 -27.53
C MET A 476 2.39 11.41 -28.90
N ALA A 477 2.30 10.08 -29.07
CA ALA A 477 2.60 9.41 -30.34
C ALA A 477 1.50 9.60 -31.40
N HIS A 478 0.23 9.82 -31.01
CA HIS A 478 -0.91 10.01 -31.91
C HIS A 478 -1.19 11.49 -32.23
N GLY A 479 -0.57 12.41 -31.55
CA GLY A 479 -0.70 13.86 -31.74
C GLY A 479 0.50 14.52 -32.41
N ALA A 480 1.44 13.69 -32.87
CA ALA A 480 2.65 14.11 -33.60
C ALA A 480 2.49 13.92 -35.12
#